data_67d0d58d4de919fded1baaa5cf6898a4
#
_entry.id   67d0d58d4de919fded1baaa5cf6898a4
#
_cell.length_a   1.000
_cell.length_b   1.000
_cell.length_c   1.000
_cell.angle_alpha   90.00
_cell.angle_beta   90.00
_cell.angle_gamma   90.00
#
_symmetry.space_group_name_H-M   'P 1'
#
loop_
_entity.id
_entity.type
_entity.pdbx_description
1 polymer ?
#
loop_
_entity_poly.entity_id
_entity_poly.type
_entity_poly.pdbx_seq_one_letter_code
_entity_poly.pdbx_strand_id
1 'polypeptide(L)'
;MRKFLIVFTFFLVQGISAQELFVVTDPASNVPAGSLGIRLGQSIFKEQMESGYSYHFMPEVTWGVNKNLMVRTSMFVSSRSNKLVTEGASFYTKYRFLSTDDLQSHFRMAAFGRYSFNNADIHQEQIEIMGHNTGFETGIVATQLIKRVAISASVSFEKAFDNKPNYRFPVAQGDNGTNYTLSFGKLMYPKKYTSFKQTNINTMVEFVGQTLNENGKSYLDIVPSIQFIINSQARMDVA
;
A
#
# COMPACT_ATOMS: atom_id res chain seq x y z
N MET A 1 16.76 17.44 -40.29
CA MET A 1 16.71 16.49 -39.18
C MET A 1 17.02 17.24 -37.90
N ARG A 2 16.01 17.61 -37.11
CA ARG A 2 16.16 18.30 -35.82
C ARG A 2 16.35 17.23 -34.71
N LYS A 3 17.53 17.23 -34.11
CA LYS A 3 17.84 16.40 -32.95
C LYS A 3 17.14 17.02 -31.73
N PHE A 4 16.11 16.34 -31.18
CA PHE A 4 15.55 16.69 -29.89
C PHE A 4 16.51 16.19 -28.82
N LEU A 5 17.15 17.10 -28.11
CA LEU A 5 17.94 16.84 -26.91
C LEU A 5 16.98 16.84 -25.73
N ILE A 6 16.61 15.65 -25.22
CA ILE A 6 15.84 15.52 -23.97
C ILE A 6 16.84 15.70 -22.84
N VAL A 7 16.82 16.86 -22.20
CA VAL A 7 17.56 17.12 -20.96
C VAL A 7 16.74 16.54 -19.80
N PHE A 8 17.18 15.42 -19.29
CA PHE A 8 16.63 14.81 -18.07
C PHE A 8 17.21 15.56 -16.87
N THR A 9 16.46 16.54 -16.36
CA THR A 9 16.86 17.29 -15.16
C THR A 9 16.53 16.43 -13.94
N PHE A 10 17.55 15.84 -13.35
CA PHE A 10 17.44 15.11 -12.10
C PHE A 10 17.27 16.11 -10.94
N PHE A 11 16.05 16.34 -10.52
CA PHE A 11 15.78 17.04 -9.27
C PHE A 11 16.11 16.12 -8.10
N LEU A 12 17.26 16.35 -7.45
CA LEU A 12 17.56 15.82 -6.14
C LEU A 12 16.64 16.49 -5.11
N VAL A 13 15.46 15.94 -4.91
CA VAL A 13 14.60 16.33 -3.80
C VAL A 13 15.20 15.71 -2.53
N GLN A 14 15.84 16.52 -1.72
CA GLN A 14 16.21 16.12 -0.36
C GLN A 14 14.95 16.12 0.51
N GLY A 15 14.18 15.04 0.44
CA GLY A 15 13.03 14.82 1.29
C GLY A 15 13.43 14.00 2.52
N ILE A 16 13.18 14.52 3.70
CA ILE A 16 13.15 13.71 4.92
C ILE A 16 11.92 12.82 4.77
N SER A 17 12.12 11.55 4.41
CA SER A 17 11.06 10.59 4.21
C SER A 17 10.49 10.17 5.56
N ALA A 18 9.21 10.41 5.80
CA ALA A 18 8.50 9.75 6.87
C ALA A 18 8.50 8.25 6.57
N GLN A 19 8.96 7.44 7.53
CA GLN A 19 9.04 6.00 7.36
C GLN A 19 7.64 5.42 7.35
N GLU A 20 7.22 4.84 6.24
CA GLU A 20 6.07 3.92 6.25
C GLU A 20 6.47 2.70 7.07
N LEU A 21 5.63 2.33 8.05
CA LEU A 21 6.01 1.34 9.06
C LEU A 21 5.67 -0.09 8.65
N PHE A 22 4.80 -0.28 7.65
CA PHE A 22 4.24 -1.59 7.29
C PHE A 22 4.25 -1.79 5.77
N VAL A 23 4.04 -3.03 5.33
CA VAL A 23 4.05 -3.40 3.91
C VAL A 23 2.65 -3.32 3.31
N VAL A 24 1.66 -3.89 3.98
CA VAL A 24 0.26 -3.96 3.52
C VAL A 24 -0.57 -2.83 4.13
N THR A 25 -0.52 -2.70 5.45
CA THR A 25 -1.27 -1.66 6.17
C THR A 25 -0.65 -0.28 5.95
N ASP A 26 -1.41 0.66 5.42
CA ASP A 26 -0.96 2.06 5.30
C ASP A 26 -1.16 2.77 6.66
N PRO A 27 -0.10 3.11 7.40
CA PRO A 27 -0.22 3.70 8.72
C PRO A 27 -0.86 5.10 8.68
N ALA A 28 -1.34 5.60 9.82
CA ALA A 28 -1.92 6.94 9.93
C ALA A 28 -0.92 8.10 9.70
N SER A 29 0.37 7.80 9.61
CA SER A 29 1.41 8.77 9.27
C SER A 29 1.37 9.12 7.79
N ASN A 30 1.63 10.38 7.47
CA ASN A 30 1.77 10.85 6.09
C ASN A 30 3.24 11.05 5.73
N VAL A 31 3.56 11.02 4.44
CA VAL A 31 4.84 11.52 3.95
C VAL A 31 4.97 13.03 4.25
N PRO A 32 6.19 13.55 4.43
CA PRO A 32 6.39 14.97 4.74
C PRO A 32 5.74 15.90 3.74
N ALA A 33 5.25 17.07 4.21
CA ALA A 33 4.67 18.07 3.34
C ALA A 33 5.66 18.52 2.25
N GLY A 34 5.18 18.58 1.00
CA GLY A 34 5.98 18.95 -0.17
C GLY A 34 6.93 17.85 -0.67
N SER A 35 6.98 16.68 -0.03
CA SER A 35 7.84 15.57 -0.47
C SER A 35 7.14 14.64 -1.46
N LEU A 36 7.94 14.00 -2.31
CA LEU A 36 7.53 12.93 -3.21
C LEU A 36 8.18 11.62 -2.78
N GLY A 37 7.41 10.55 -2.74
CA GLY A 37 7.87 9.19 -2.55
C GLY A 37 7.57 8.34 -3.78
N ILE A 38 8.49 7.45 -4.13
CA ILE A 38 8.29 6.46 -5.19
C ILE A 38 8.44 5.08 -4.56
N ARG A 39 7.47 4.20 -4.80
CA ARG A 39 7.50 2.80 -4.40
C ARG A 39 7.34 1.92 -5.63
N LEU A 40 8.10 0.84 -5.69
CA LEU A 40 8.01 -0.17 -6.75
C LEU A 40 7.63 -1.49 -6.09
N GLY A 41 6.33 -1.77 -6.08
CA GLY A 41 5.79 -3.04 -5.60
C GLY A 41 5.99 -4.14 -6.63
N GLN A 42 6.39 -5.33 -6.18
CA GLN A 42 6.54 -6.51 -7.03
C GLN A 42 6.02 -7.72 -6.27
N SER A 43 5.25 -8.55 -6.94
CA SER A 43 4.78 -9.81 -6.39
C SER A 43 4.74 -10.89 -7.46
N ILE A 44 4.94 -12.13 -7.02
CA ILE A 44 4.92 -13.32 -7.88
C ILE A 44 3.92 -14.29 -7.26
N PHE A 45 2.91 -14.65 -8.02
CA PHE A 45 1.89 -15.59 -7.61
C PHE A 45 1.93 -16.83 -8.50
N LYS A 46 1.68 -17.98 -7.90
CA LYS A 46 1.41 -19.19 -8.67
C LYS A 46 -0.05 -19.20 -9.05
N GLU A 47 -0.35 -19.23 -10.34
CA GLU A 47 -1.73 -19.32 -10.80
C GLU A 47 -2.34 -20.69 -10.44
N GLN A 48 -3.56 -20.67 -9.91
CA GLN A 48 -4.23 -21.91 -9.50
C GLN A 48 -4.84 -22.66 -10.70
N MET A 49 -5.20 -21.97 -11.75
CA MET A 49 -5.88 -22.53 -12.92
C MET A 49 -4.96 -22.76 -14.12
N GLU A 50 -3.83 -22.13 -14.19
CA GLU A 50 -2.83 -22.29 -15.24
C GLU A 50 -1.50 -22.77 -14.67
N SER A 51 -0.76 -23.59 -15.42
CA SER A 51 0.58 -24.03 -15.01
C SER A 51 1.60 -22.92 -15.25
N GLY A 52 1.66 -21.92 -14.36
CA GLY A 52 2.55 -20.78 -14.50
C GLY A 52 2.67 -19.93 -13.26
N TYR A 53 3.55 -18.93 -13.34
CA TYR A 53 3.66 -17.84 -12.36
C TYR A 53 3.22 -16.55 -13.01
N SER A 54 2.38 -15.79 -12.31
CA SER A 54 2.00 -14.44 -12.67
C SER A 54 2.88 -13.44 -11.93
N TYR A 55 3.44 -12.50 -12.65
CA TYR A 55 4.22 -11.40 -12.10
C TYR A 55 3.37 -10.14 -12.11
N HIS A 56 3.29 -9.48 -10.96
CA HIS A 56 2.61 -8.21 -10.80
C HIS A 56 3.61 -7.13 -10.42
N PHE A 57 3.52 -5.99 -11.09
CA PHE A 57 4.35 -4.83 -10.86
C PHE A 57 3.46 -3.61 -10.62
N MET A 58 3.66 -2.95 -9.49
CA MET A 58 2.86 -1.82 -9.06
C MET A 58 3.75 -0.63 -8.69
N PRO A 59 4.07 0.24 -9.65
CA PRO A 59 4.72 1.52 -9.37
C PRO A 59 3.71 2.48 -8.73
N GLU A 60 4.16 3.16 -7.68
CA GLU A 60 3.38 4.13 -6.91
C GLU A 60 4.15 5.43 -6.77
N VAL A 61 3.44 6.55 -6.90
CA VAL A 61 3.93 7.88 -6.59
C VAL A 61 3.07 8.50 -5.51
N THR A 62 3.69 8.85 -4.39
CA THR A 62 3.03 9.47 -3.24
C THR A 62 3.50 10.91 -3.11
N TRP A 63 2.56 11.83 -2.92
CA TRP A 63 2.83 13.24 -2.68
C TRP A 63 2.24 13.71 -1.34
N GLY A 64 3.08 14.26 -0.49
CA GLY A 64 2.66 14.95 0.73
C GLY A 64 2.19 16.36 0.40
N VAL A 65 0.88 16.55 0.23
CA VAL A 65 0.31 17.86 -0.10
C VAL A 65 0.56 18.86 1.03
N ASN A 66 0.30 18.42 2.25
CA ASN A 66 0.60 19.17 3.47
C ASN A 66 0.79 18.19 4.65
N LYS A 67 0.97 18.71 5.88
CA LYS A 67 1.18 17.87 7.06
C LYS A 67 0.05 16.87 7.35
N ASN A 68 -1.15 17.16 6.89
CA ASN A 68 -2.35 16.36 7.20
C ASN A 68 -2.86 15.57 5.99
N LEU A 69 -2.54 15.99 4.76
CA LEU A 69 -3.08 15.41 3.53
C LEU A 69 -1.96 14.83 2.67
N MET A 70 -2.12 13.60 2.24
CA MET A 70 -1.31 12.98 1.19
C MET A 70 -2.19 12.37 0.12
N VAL A 71 -1.65 12.29 -1.08
CA VAL A 71 -2.25 11.59 -2.23
C VAL A 71 -1.24 10.61 -2.82
N ARG A 72 -1.75 9.52 -3.38
CA ARG A 72 -0.93 8.49 -4.04
C ARG A 72 -1.62 8.06 -5.31
N THR A 73 -0.83 7.81 -6.34
CA THR A 73 -1.29 7.20 -7.59
C THR A 73 -0.47 5.95 -7.82
N SER A 74 -1.15 4.87 -8.20
CA SER A 74 -0.52 3.59 -8.52
C SER A 74 -0.96 3.12 -9.91
N MET A 75 -0.11 2.36 -10.60
CA MET A 75 -0.45 1.65 -11.83
C MET A 75 -0.34 0.15 -11.59
N PHE A 76 -1.18 -0.61 -12.28
CA PHE A 76 -1.20 -2.07 -12.22
C PHE A 76 -0.70 -2.65 -13.53
N VAL A 77 0.37 -3.43 -13.47
CA VAL A 77 0.97 -4.10 -14.61
C VAL A 77 1.12 -5.58 -14.27
N SER A 78 0.66 -6.47 -15.12
CA SER A 78 0.80 -7.91 -14.90
C SER A 78 1.34 -8.66 -16.13
N SER A 79 1.83 -9.87 -15.91
CA SER A 79 2.25 -10.79 -16.97
C SER A 79 1.23 -11.92 -17.19
N ARG A 80 0.01 -11.78 -16.69
CA ARG A 80 -1.01 -12.83 -16.67
C ARG A 80 -1.31 -13.47 -18.04
N SER A 81 -1.15 -12.75 -19.14
CA SER A 81 -1.37 -13.26 -20.50
C SER A 81 -0.06 -13.57 -21.24
N ASN A 82 1.01 -13.97 -20.53
CA ASN A 82 2.36 -14.16 -21.08
C ASN A 82 2.95 -12.91 -21.77
N LYS A 83 2.36 -11.74 -21.50
CA LYS A 83 2.83 -10.42 -21.94
C LYS A 83 2.61 -9.44 -20.80
N LEU A 84 3.55 -8.50 -20.64
CA LEU A 84 3.34 -7.38 -19.71
C LEU A 84 2.22 -6.50 -20.24
N VAL A 85 1.14 -6.41 -19.47
CA VAL A 85 -0.06 -5.62 -19.81
C VAL A 85 -0.35 -4.66 -18.66
N THR A 86 -0.68 -3.43 -19.01
CA THR A 86 -1.23 -2.49 -18.02
C THR A 86 -2.69 -2.82 -17.78
N GLU A 87 -3.03 -3.19 -16.57
CA GLU A 87 -4.38 -3.59 -16.18
C GLU A 87 -5.22 -2.43 -15.66
N GLY A 88 -4.57 -1.41 -15.06
CA GLY A 88 -5.31 -0.30 -14.51
C GLY A 88 -4.48 0.68 -13.69
N ALA A 89 -5.18 1.47 -12.89
CA ALA A 89 -4.58 2.43 -11.98
C ALA A 89 -5.47 2.71 -10.77
N SER A 90 -4.89 3.27 -9.71
CA SER A 90 -5.64 3.73 -8.54
C SER A 90 -5.22 5.13 -8.11
N PHE A 91 -6.18 5.81 -7.46
CA PHE A 91 -6.01 7.08 -6.77
C PHE A 91 -6.35 6.89 -5.32
N TYR A 92 -5.44 7.27 -4.45
CA TYR A 92 -5.58 7.15 -3.01
C TYR A 92 -5.36 8.51 -2.35
N THR A 93 -6.18 8.82 -1.36
CA THR A 93 -6.02 10.02 -0.52
C THR A 93 -6.15 9.64 0.94
N LYS A 94 -5.32 10.26 1.79
CA LYS A 94 -5.37 10.06 3.23
C LYS A 94 -5.28 11.40 3.95
N TYR A 95 -6.22 11.62 4.85
CA TYR A 95 -6.29 12.80 5.68
C TYR A 95 -6.10 12.44 7.16
N ARG A 96 -4.99 12.88 7.74
CA ARG A 96 -4.68 12.71 9.15
C ARG A 96 -5.39 13.80 9.95
N PHE A 97 -6.43 13.42 10.68
CA PHE A 97 -7.24 14.34 11.46
C PHE A 97 -6.84 14.44 12.94
N LEU A 98 -6.08 13.44 13.44
CA LEU A 98 -5.60 13.43 14.81
C LEU A 98 -4.11 13.08 14.85
N SER A 99 -3.34 13.84 15.63
CA SER A 99 -1.94 13.56 15.94
C SER A 99 -1.63 14.06 17.34
N THR A 100 -1.28 13.12 18.22
CA THR A 100 -0.80 13.41 19.57
C THR A 100 0.62 12.91 19.66
N ASP A 101 1.57 13.83 19.73
CA ASP A 101 2.99 13.52 19.73
C ASP A 101 3.59 13.86 21.10
N ASP A 102 4.22 12.88 21.76
CA ASP A 102 4.98 12.98 22.98
C ASP A 102 6.42 12.50 22.74
N LEU A 103 7.33 12.70 23.68
CA LEU A 103 8.77 12.40 23.53
C LEU A 103 9.08 10.96 23.07
N GLN A 104 8.28 9.97 23.48
CA GLN A 104 8.49 8.56 23.15
C GLN A 104 7.21 7.82 22.73
N SER A 105 6.14 8.55 22.49
CA SER A 105 4.84 7.99 22.13
C SER A 105 4.15 8.91 21.13
N HIS A 106 3.69 8.34 20.01
CA HIS A 106 2.98 9.08 18.98
C HIS A 106 1.71 8.31 18.64
N PHE A 107 0.56 8.95 18.83
CA PHE A 107 -0.72 8.39 18.41
C PHE A 107 -1.29 9.22 17.27
N ARG A 108 -1.71 8.55 16.20
CA ARG A 108 -2.24 9.20 15.00
C ARG A 108 -3.46 8.48 14.50
N MET A 109 -4.42 9.23 13.96
CA MET A 109 -5.55 8.69 13.24
C MET A 109 -5.73 9.42 11.92
N ALA A 110 -6.11 8.65 10.89
CA ALA A 110 -6.38 9.17 9.56
C ALA A 110 -7.60 8.49 8.96
N ALA A 111 -8.32 9.23 8.13
CA ALA A 111 -9.32 8.70 7.22
C ALA A 111 -8.70 8.60 5.83
N PHE A 112 -9.11 7.61 5.06
CA PHE A 112 -8.62 7.41 3.71
C PHE A 112 -9.71 6.99 2.75
N GLY A 113 -9.45 7.24 1.47
CA GLY A 113 -10.28 6.78 0.38
C GLY A 113 -9.42 6.41 -0.81
N ARG A 114 -9.86 5.40 -1.54
CA ARG A 114 -9.25 4.90 -2.78
C ARG A 114 -10.31 4.70 -3.83
N TYR A 115 -9.95 4.99 -5.05
CA TYR A 115 -10.70 4.58 -6.23
C TYR A 115 -9.74 3.93 -7.21
N SER A 116 -10.15 2.78 -7.74
CA SER A 116 -9.37 2.04 -8.74
C SER A 116 -10.22 1.70 -9.93
N PHE A 117 -9.57 1.63 -11.07
CA PHE A 117 -10.14 1.04 -12.28
C PHE A 117 -9.18 -0.03 -12.79
N ASN A 118 -9.75 -1.15 -13.19
CA ASN A 118 -9.01 -2.32 -13.64
C ASN A 118 -9.68 -2.91 -14.88
N ASN A 119 -8.86 -3.48 -15.75
CA ASN A 119 -9.29 -4.12 -16.98
C ASN A 119 -9.06 -5.64 -16.99
N ALA A 120 -8.52 -6.18 -15.89
CA ALA A 120 -8.23 -7.60 -15.79
C ALA A 120 -9.50 -8.43 -15.53
N ASP A 121 -9.39 -9.72 -15.79
CA ASP A 121 -10.40 -10.68 -15.40
C ASP A 121 -10.40 -10.83 -13.87
N ILE A 122 -11.58 -11.02 -13.28
CA ILE A 122 -11.74 -11.24 -11.86
C ILE A 122 -11.62 -12.75 -11.62
N HIS A 123 -10.53 -13.16 -10.97
CA HIS A 123 -10.19 -14.57 -10.74
C HIS A 123 -10.26 -15.00 -9.28
N GLN A 124 -10.48 -14.06 -8.37
CA GLN A 124 -10.49 -14.33 -6.93
C GLN A 124 -11.83 -13.97 -6.29
N GLU A 125 -12.14 -14.63 -5.19
CA GLU A 125 -13.36 -14.34 -4.44
C GLU A 125 -13.21 -13.10 -3.55
N GLN A 126 -12.01 -12.81 -3.07
CA GLN A 126 -11.71 -11.61 -2.29
C GLN A 126 -11.84 -10.37 -3.16
N ILE A 127 -12.34 -9.30 -2.57
CA ILE A 127 -12.34 -7.98 -3.19
C ILE A 127 -10.98 -7.33 -2.91
N GLU A 128 -10.29 -6.95 -3.96
CA GLU A 128 -9.03 -6.25 -3.85
C GLU A 128 -9.01 -5.04 -4.77
N ILE A 129 -9.37 -3.89 -4.21
CA ILE A 129 -9.42 -2.63 -4.96
C ILE A 129 -8.01 -2.17 -5.37
N MET A 130 -6.96 -2.67 -4.69
CA MET A 130 -5.58 -2.35 -5.02
C MET A 130 -4.96 -3.42 -5.91
N GLY A 131 -5.41 -3.51 -7.17
CA GLY A 131 -4.74 -4.34 -8.17
C GLY A 131 -5.64 -5.24 -8.99
N HIS A 132 -6.80 -5.66 -8.48
CA HIS A 132 -7.64 -6.64 -9.15
C HIS A 132 -9.04 -6.15 -9.53
N ASN A 133 -9.63 -5.28 -8.69
CA ASN A 133 -11.01 -4.85 -8.90
C ASN A 133 -11.12 -3.35 -9.21
N THR A 134 -12.01 -3.02 -10.12
CA THR A 134 -12.56 -1.67 -10.23
C THR A 134 -13.48 -1.42 -9.05
N GLY A 135 -13.39 -0.24 -8.41
CA GLY A 135 -14.23 0.07 -7.28
C GLY A 135 -13.67 1.15 -6.38
N PHE A 136 -14.26 1.26 -5.19
CA PHE A 136 -13.75 2.19 -4.18
C PHE A 136 -13.59 1.52 -2.83
N GLU A 137 -12.68 2.08 -2.05
CA GLU A 137 -12.44 1.75 -0.65
C GLU A 137 -12.48 3.04 0.16
N THR A 138 -13.05 2.99 1.36
CA THR A 138 -12.99 4.08 2.33
C THR A 138 -12.86 3.53 3.74
N GLY A 139 -12.05 4.18 4.57
CA GLY A 139 -11.81 3.66 5.90
C GLY A 139 -11.08 4.63 6.81
N ILE A 140 -10.78 4.12 7.99
CA ILE A 140 -10.00 4.79 9.02
C ILE A 140 -8.85 3.90 9.46
N VAL A 141 -7.76 4.53 9.85
CA VAL A 141 -6.58 3.86 10.40
C VAL A 141 -6.10 4.61 11.64
N ALA A 142 -5.74 3.86 12.67
CA ALA A 142 -5.09 4.33 13.87
C ALA A 142 -3.70 3.72 14.01
N THR A 143 -2.71 4.51 14.36
CA THR A 143 -1.33 4.04 14.54
C THR A 143 -0.77 4.59 15.84
N GLN A 144 -0.27 3.70 16.68
CA GLN A 144 0.44 4.01 17.91
C GLN A 144 1.90 3.61 17.76
N LEU A 145 2.79 4.55 17.93
CA LEU A 145 4.22 4.33 18.06
C LEU A 145 4.65 4.53 19.49
N ILE A 146 5.25 3.53 20.11
CA ILE A 146 5.79 3.59 21.48
C ILE A 146 7.26 3.20 21.41
N LYS A 147 8.16 4.14 21.61
CA LYS A 147 9.61 3.93 21.51
C LYS A 147 9.99 3.31 20.16
N ARG A 148 10.15 1.98 20.10
CA ARG A 148 10.58 1.23 18.92
C ARG A 148 9.52 0.27 18.39
N VAL A 149 8.34 0.26 19.00
CA VAL A 149 7.23 -0.61 18.62
C VAL A 149 6.15 0.25 18.00
N ALA A 150 5.70 -0.17 16.82
CA ALA A 150 4.56 0.41 16.12
C ALA A 150 3.41 -0.60 16.11
N ILE A 151 2.22 -0.12 16.40
CA ILE A 151 0.98 -0.89 16.29
C ILE A 151 0.03 -0.09 15.43
N SER A 152 -0.55 -0.71 14.41
CA SER A 152 -1.55 -0.07 13.56
C SER A 152 -2.77 -0.96 13.40
N ALA A 153 -3.94 -0.35 13.41
CA ALA A 153 -5.19 -1.03 13.12
C ALA A 153 -6.01 -0.19 12.14
N SER A 154 -6.66 -0.84 11.20
CA SER A 154 -7.56 -0.18 10.26
C SER A 154 -8.85 -0.96 10.08
N VAL A 155 -9.88 -0.23 9.68
CA VAL A 155 -11.12 -0.79 9.18
C VAL A 155 -11.54 0.01 7.97
N SER A 156 -11.95 -0.68 6.90
CA SER A 156 -12.46 -0.06 5.68
C SER A 156 -13.62 -0.84 5.09
N PHE A 157 -14.40 -0.12 4.29
CA PHE A 157 -15.45 -0.67 3.46
C PHE A 157 -14.99 -0.61 2.01
N GLU A 158 -15.18 -1.72 1.29
CA GLU A 158 -14.92 -1.83 -0.14
C GLU A 158 -16.19 -2.14 -0.91
N LYS A 159 -16.29 -1.54 -2.11
CA LYS A 159 -17.31 -1.85 -3.10
C LYS A 159 -16.65 -2.03 -4.44
N ALA A 160 -16.77 -3.24 -4.98
CA ALA A 160 -16.29 -3.59 -6.31
C ALA A 160 -17.35 -3.31 -7.38
N PHE A 161 -16.89 -3.00 -8.57
CA PHE A 161 -17.69 -2.84 -9.79
C PHE A 161 -17.17 -3.79 -10.85
N ASP A 162 -17.90 -3.92 -11.95
CA ASP A 162 -17.46 -4.67 -13.12
C ASP A 162 -16.18 -4.04 -13.71
N ASN A 163 -15.17 -4.84 -13.97
CA ASN A 163 -13.92 -4.37 -14.58
C ASN A 163 -14.13 -3.97 -16.06
N LYS A 164 -14.93 -4.76 -16.78
CA LYS A 164 -15.33 -4.53 -18.18
C LYS A 164 -16.74 -5.07 -18.42
N PRO A 165 -17.41 -4.70 -19.54
CA PRO A 165 -18.75 -5.20 -19.86
C PRO A 165 -18.87 -6.73 -19.91
N ASN A 166 -17.79 -7.44 -20.24
CA ASN A 166 -17.75 -8.91 -20.29
C ASN A 166 -17.07 -9.55 -19.08
N TYR A 167 -16.51 -8.75 -18.16
CA TYR A 167 -15.79 -9.19 -16.96
C TYR A 167 -16.53 -8.70 -15.72
N ARG A 168 -17.74 -9.21 -15.58
CA ARG A 168 -18.64 -8.84 -14.49
C ARG A 168 -18.18 -9.47 -13.19
N PHE A 169 -18.40 -8.75 -12.13
CA PHE A 169 -18.23 -9.30 -10.79
C PHE A 169 -19.23 -10.46 -10.60
N PRO A 170 -18.78 -11.65 -10.15
CA PRO A 170 -19.68 -12.78 -9.97
C PRO A 170 -20.76 -12.47 -8.92
N VAL A 171 -22.04 -12.49 -9.32
CA VAL A 171 -23.16 -12.17 -8.43
C VAL A 171 -23.20 -13.05 -7.17
N ALA A 172 -22.69 -14.28 -7.26
CA ALA A 172 -22.64 -15.21 -6.14
C ALA A 172 -21.57 -14.87 -5.09
N GLN A 173 -20.64 -13.97 -5.37
CA GLN A 173 -19.52 -13.64 -4.47
C GLN A 173 -19.80 -12.43 -3.58
N GLY A 174 -20.79 -11.61 -3.92
CA GLY A 174 -20.99 -10.29 -3.33
C GLY A 174 -19.95 -9.28 -3.82
N ASP A 175 -20.36 -8.05 -3.97
CA ASP A 175 -19.53 -6.96 -4.54
C ASP A 175 -19.05 -5.96 -3.48
N ASN A 176 -19.32 -6.23 -2.21
CA ASN A 176 -18.92 -5.38 -1.11
C ASN A 176 -18.41 -6.17 0.10
N GLY A 177 -17.43 -5.60 0.78
CA GLY A 177 -16.76 -6.21 1.91
C GLY A 177 -16.29 -5.21 2.94
N THR A 178 -16.02 -5.72 4.11
CA THR A 178 -15.38 -4.99 5.21
C THR A 178 -13.99 -5.55 5.42
N ASN A 179 -12.98 -4.70 5.28
CA ASN A 179 -11.59 -5.06 5.57
C ASN A 179 -11.20 -4.60 6.95
N TYR A 180 -10.32 -5.35 7.58
CA TYR A 180 -9.72 -5.00 8.86
C TYR A 180 -8.27 -5.44 8.88
N THR A 181 -7.41 -4.60 9.44
CA THR A 181 -5.99 -4.94 9.63
C THR A 181 -5.55 -4.72 11.06
N LEU A 182 -4.60 -5.54 11.49
CA LEU A 182 -3.88 -5.34 12.74
C LEU A 182 -2.41 -5.66 12.51
N SER A 183 -1.55 -4.66 12.70
CA SER A 183 -0.14 -4.74 12.32
C SER A 183 0.76 -4.37 13.49
N PHE A 184 1.81 -5.15 13.67
CA PHE A 184 2.83 -4.96 14.69
C PHE A 184 4.19 -4.86 14.03
N GLY A 185 4.93 -3.83 14.36
CA GLY A 185 6.28 -3.61 13.85
C GLY A 185 7.25 -3.23 14.97
N LYS A 186 8.49 -3.67 14.83
CA LYS A 186 9.54 -3.36 15.80
C LYS A 186 10.85 -3.07 15.10
N LEU A 187 11.48 -1.97 15.49
CA LEU A 187 12.87 -1.67 15.13
C LEU A 187 13.83 -2.57 15.89
N MET A 188 14.44 -3.52 15.18
CA MET A 188 15.38 -4.48 15.74
C MET A 188 16.81 -3.94 15.76
N TYR A 189 17.23 -3.23 14.71
CA TYR A 189 18.58 -2.68 14.57
C TYR A 189 18.51 -1.27 13.95
N PRO A 190 19.37 -0.33 14.37
CA PRO A 190 20.41 -0.43 15.39
C PRO A 190 19.84 -0.35 16.82
N LYS A 191 20.56 -0.94 17.80
CA LYS A 191 20.19 -0.79 19.23
C LYS A 191 20.42 0.63 19.75
N LYS A 192 21.44 1.33 19.23
CA LYS A 192 21.75 2.74 19.50
C LYS A 192 22.07 3.42 18.17
N TYR A 193 21.49 4.61 17.97
CA TYR A 193 21.83 5.43 16.80
C TYR A 193 23.14 6.16 17.06
N THR A 194 24.07 6.04 16.12
CA THR A 194 25.32 6.80 16.08
C THR A 194 25.42 7.70 14.86
N SER A 195 24.62 7.42 13.83
CA SER A 195 24.58 8.20 12.60
C SER A 195 23.24 7.97 11.88
N PHE A 196 22.74 8.98 11.17
CA PHE A 196 21.57 8.86 10.28
C PHE A 196 21.83 7.98 9.05
N LYS A 197 23.10 7.69 8.76
CA LYS A 197 23.50 6.80 7.65
C LYS A 197 23.42 5.30 7.99
N GLN A 198 23.13 4.96 9.25
CA GLN A 198 22.99 3.57 9.64
C GLN A 198 21.76 2.94 8.96
N THR A 199 21.92 1.69 8.55
CA THR A 199 20.80 0.88 8.08
C THR A 199 19.92 0.50 9.27
N ASN A 200 18.61 0.74 9.14
CA ASN A 200 17.61 0.27 10.10
C ASN A 200 17.02 -1.04 9.61
N ILE A 201 16.80 -1.96 10.53
CA ILE A 201 16.13 -3.24 10.26
C ILE A 201 14.91 -3.31 11.15
N ASN A 202 13.75 -3.35 10.53
CA ASN A 202 12.46 -3.57 11.19
C ASN A 202 11.95 -4.97 10.87
N THR A 203 11.29 -5.59 11.83
CA THR A 203 10.50 -6.81 11.63
C THR A 203 9.05 -6.49 11.90
N MET A 204 8.16 -7.05 11.09
CA MET A 204 6.74 -6.78 11.18
C MET A 204 5.94 -8.05 10.97
N VAL A 205 4.73 -8.05 11.52
CA VAL A 205 3.70 -9.04 11.24
C VAL A 205 2.38 -8.29 11.09
N GLU A 206 1.66 -8.59 10.03
CA GLU A 206 0.38 -7.97 9.71
C GLU A 206 -0.68 -9.05 9.58
N PHE A 207 -1.82 -8.84 10.21
CA PHE A 207 -3.03 -9.63 10.07
C PHE A 207 -3.98 -8.83 9.20
N VAL A 208 -4.32 -9.38 8.04
CA VAL A 208 -5.18 -8.73 7.05
C VAL A 208 -6.41 -9.58 6.86
N GLY A 209 -7.56 -9.05 7.21
CA GLY A 209 -8.80 -9.78 7.11
C GLY A 209 -9.83 -9.05 6.27
N GLN A 210 -10.70 -9.82 5.62
CA GLN A 210 -11.84 -9.33 4.87
C GLN A 210 -13.06 -10.20 5.17
N THR A 211 -14.21 -9.57 5.31
CA THR A 211 -15.50 -10.25 5.37
C THR A 211 -16.39 -9.71 4.26
N LEU A 212 -16.85 -10.59 3.37
CA LEU A 212 -17.82 -10.24 2.34
C LEU A 212 -19.21 -10.09 2.96
N ASN A 213 -19.82 -8.93 2.78
CA ASN A 213 -21.04 -8.56 3.50
C ASN A 213 -22.28 -9.34 3.04
N GLU A 214 -22.30 -9.79 1.77
CA GLU A 214 -23.47 -10.47 1.21
C GLU A 214 -23.56 -11.95 1.58
N ASN A 215 -22.43 -12.66 1.62
CA ASN A 215 -22.40 -14.10 1.86
C ASN A 215 -21.72 -14.50 3.18
N GLY A 216 -21.17 -13.53 3.92
CA GLY A 216 -20.50 -13.74 5.19
C GLY A 216 -19.18 -14.51 5.11
N LYS A 217 -18.64 -14.76 3.92
CA LYS A 217 -17.32 -15.38 3.78
C LYS A 217 -16.25 -14.47 4.35
N SER A 218 -15.33 -15.06 5.10
CA SER A 218 -14.24 -14.32 5.73
C SER A 218 -12.90 -14.92 5.35
N TYR A 219 -11.93 -14.04 5.13
CA TYR A 219 -10.56 -14.36 4.79
C TYR A 219 -9.63 -13.74 5.83
N LEU A 220 -8.52 -14.37 6.10
CA LEU A 220 -7.49 -13.87 7.00
C LEU A 220 -6.12 -14.30 6.51
N ASP A 221 -5.29 -13.32 6.21
CA ASP A 221 -3.90 -13.50 5.82
C ASP A 221 -2.97 -13.02 6.93
N ILE A 222 -1.85 -13.72 7.08
CA ILE A 222 -0.78 -13.36 8.01
C ILE A 222 0.45 -13.07 7.18
N VAL A 223 0.94 -11.83 7.25
CA VAL A 223 2.06 -11.33 6.43
C VAL A 223 3.25 -11.00 7.33
N PRO A 224 4.18 -11.94 7.56
CA PRO A 224 5.45 -11.63 8.19
C PRO A 224 6.35 -10.88 7.20
N SER A 225 7.04 -9.84 7.67
CA SER A 225 7.89 -9.03 6.78
C SER A 225 9.13 -8.47 7.48
N ILE A 226 10.14 -8.20 6.67
CA ILE A 226 11.39 -7.54 7.07
C ILE A 226 11.59 -6.30 6.20
N GLN A 227 11.95 -5.20 6.84
CA GLN A 227 12.20 -3.91 6.21
C GLN A 227 13.63 -3.45 6.47
N PHE A 228 14.31 -3.06 5.42
CA PHE A 228 15.63 -2.41 5.46
C PHE A 228 15.47 -0.95 5.05
N ILE A 229 15.92 -0.03 5.93
CA ILE A 229 15.93 1.41 5.63
C ILE A 229 17.39 1.85 5.58
N ILE A 230 17.82 2.27 4.39
CA ILE A 230 19.21 2.61 4.09
C ILE A 230 19.33 4.12 3.99
N ASN A 231 20.28 4.70 4.74
CA ASN A 231 20.54 6.14 4.76
C ASN A 231 19.31 7.01 5.09
N SER A 232 18.30 6.46 5.76
CA SER A 232 17.00 7.09 6.01
C SER A 232 16.26 7.58 4.75
N GLN A 233 16.64 7.11 3.57
CA GLN A 233 16.07 7.55 2.28
C GLN A 233 15.53 6.41 1.42
N ALA A 234 16.28 5.31 1.33
CA ALA A 234 15.88 4.15 0.55
C ALA A 234 15.32 3.07 1.47
N ARG A 235 14.27 2.41 1.02
CA ARG A 235 13.60 1.34 1.74
C ARG A 235 13.45 0.11 0.85
N MET A 236 13.68 -1.05 1.42
CA MET A 236 13.43 -2.35 0.82
C MET A 236 12.62 -3.21 1.79
N ASP A 237 11.48 -3.69 1.36
CA ASP A 237 10.61 -4.57 2.12
C ASP A 237 10.57 -5.95 1.46
N VAL A 238 10.53 -7.00 2.30
CA VAL A 238 10.34 -8.39 1.91
C VAL A 238 9.25 -8.97 2.79
N ALA A 239 8.18 -9.46 2.17
CA ALA A 239 7.01 -10.05 2.82
C ALA A 239 6.70 -11.43 2.22
#